data_a47b8925ba4f2efcb8a98f8217b6fdfa
#
_entry.id   a47b8925ba4f2efcb8a98f8217b6fdfa
#
_cell.length_a   1.000
_cell.length_b   1.000
_cell.length_c   1.000
_cell.angle_alpha   90.00
_cell.angle_beta   90.00
_cell.angle_gamma   90.00
#
_symmetry.space_group_name_H-M   'P 1'
#
loop_
_entity.id
_entity.type
_entity.pdbx_description
1 polymer ?
#
loop_
_entity_poly.entity_id
_entity_poly.type
_entity_poly.pdbx_seq_one_letter_code
_entity_poly.pdbx_strand_id
1 'polypeptide(L)'
;MYKRQGLFIIGASSYHVQLPHGVGWLNFAWISLLGLLASALLGISFSSLARDGRAASALVSPVLLFLQFSSGVYMVFTTLPSWMQHVGALFPLKWLAQSMRGVFLPASFEQHEPSHTFAFGDTALVLMAWVLIGAALCWRRFAWVPQEQA
;
A
#
# COMPACT_ATOMS: atom_id res chain seq x y z
N MET A 1 2.62 -21.19 -15.46
CA MET A 1 1.76 -20.07 -15.03
C MET A 1 0.60 -20.53 -14.13
N TYR A 2 -0.04 -21.65 -14.41
CA TYR A 2 -1.23 -22.17 -13.68
C TYR A 2 -1.01 -22.62 -12.22
N LYS A 3 0.20 -23.00 -11.82
CA LYS A 3 0.48 -23.46 -10.44
C LYS A 3 0.28 -22.38 -9.37
N ARG A 4 0.57 -21.12 -9.70
CA ARG A 4 0.38 -19.98 -8.76
C ARG A 4 -1.10 -19.64 -8.58
N GLN A 5 -1.91 -19.77 -9.63
CA GLN A 5 -3.36 -19.55 -9.56
C GLN A 5 -4.05 -20.64 -8.73
N GLY A 6 -3.61 -21.90 -8.85
CA GLY A 6 -4.13 -23.00 -8.03
C GLY A 6 -3.84 -22.79 -6.54
N LEU A 7 -2.63 -22.35 -6.17
CA LEU A 7 -2.27 -22.01 -4.79
C LEU A 7 -3.11 -20.86 -4.24
N PHE A 8 -3.41 -19.86 -5.07
CA PHE A 8 -4.26 -18.75 -4.67
C PHE A 8 -5.70 -19.20 -4.40
N ILE A 9 -6.27 -20.05 -5.25
CA ILE A 9 -7.63 -20.60 -5.07
C ILE A 9 -7.71 -21.47 -3.81
N ILE A 10 -6.73 -22.32 -3.57
CA ILE A 10 -6.68 -23.17 -2.37
C ILE A 10 -6.54 -22.29 -1.11
N GLY A 11 -5.66 -21.28 -1.13
CA GLY A 11 -5.51 -20.34 -0.04
C GLY A 11 -6.80 -19.55 0.23
N ALA A 12 -7.44 -19.04 -0.81
CA ALA A 12 -8.69 -18.30 -0.71
C ALA A 12 -9.83 -19.14 -0.09
N SER A 13 -9.92 -20.42 -0.45
CA SER A 13 -10.92 -21.32 0.13
C SER A 13 -10.62 -21.66 1.60
N SER A 14 -9.34 -21.81 1.97
CA SER A 14 -8.94 -22.13 3.35
C SER A 14 -9.14 -20.95 4.32
N TYR A 15 -9.00 -19.71 3.85
CA TYR A 15 -9.18 -18.50 4.66
C TYR A 15 -10.58 -17.89 4.56
N HIS A 16 -11.54 -18.59 3.95
CA HIS A 16 -12.91 -18.09 3.76
C HIS A 16 -12.95 -16.70 3.13
N VAL A 17 -12.07 -16.45 2.16
CA VAL A 17 -12.02 -15.17 1.44
C VAL A 17 -13.35 -14.98 0.73
N GLN A 18 -14.06 -13.94 1.13
CA GLN A 18 -15.36 -13.61 0.56
C GLN A 18 -15.17 -12.64 -0.62
N LEU A 19 -15.85 -12.93 -1.72
CA LEU A 19 -15.92 -11.94 -2.79
C LEU A 19 -16.71 -10.72 -2.27
N PRO A 20 -16.25 -9.50 -2.52
CA PRO A 20 -16.95 -8.30 -2.11
C PRO A 20 -18.39 -8.28 -2.64
N HIS A 21 -19.35 -7.90 -1.81
CA HIS A 21 -20.75 -7.75 -2.21
C HIS A 21 -21.19 -6.30 -2.01
N GLY A 22 -21.98 -5.77 -2.92
CA GLY A 22 -22.53 -4.42 -2.80
C GLY A 22 -21.48 -3.34 -2.52
N VAL A 23 -21.52 -2.78 -1.31
CA VAL A 23 -20.61 -1.70 -0.85
C VAL A 23 -19.13 -2.14 -0.82
N GLY A 24 -18.85 -3.43 -0.67
CA GLY A 24 -17.50 -3.96 -0.70
C GLY A 24 -16.76 -3.67 -2.02
N TRP A 25 -17.45 -3.69 -3.16
CA TRP A 25 -16.88 -3.32 -4.44
C TRP A 25 -16.54 -1.82 -4.54
N LEU A 26 -17.35 -0.96 -3.92
CA LEU A 26 -17.05 0.47 -3.84
C LEU A 26 -15.80 0.70 -2.99
N ASN A 27 -15.71 0.03 -1.83
CA ASN A 27 -14.54 0.09 -0.97
C ASN A 27 -13.29 -0.39 -1.71
N PHE A 28 -13.36 -1.52 -2.39
CA PHE A 28 -12.27 -2.00 -3.22
C PHE A 28 -11.83 -0.99 -4.26
N ALA A 29 -12.78 -0.38 -4.98
CA ALA A 29 -12.49 0.55 -6.06
C ALA A 29 -11.77 1.82 -5.57
N TRP A 30 -12.30 2.51 -4.53
CA TRP A 30 -11.70 3.75 -4.06
C TRP A 30 -10.36 3.50 -3.34
N ILE A 31 -10.21 2.41 -2.56
CA ILE A 31 -8.94 2.05 -1.91
C ILE A 31 -7.88 1.77 -2.98
N SER A 32 -8.23 0.98 -4.00
CA SER A 32 -7.31 0.67 -5.10
C SER A 32 -6.92 1.92 -5.87
N LEU A 33 -7.86 2.80 -6.18
CA LEU A 33 -7.60 4.03 -6.91
C LEU A 33 -6.66 4.97 -6.15
N LEU A 34 -6.98 5.26 -4.88
CA LEU A 34 -6.12 6.10 -4.05
C LEU A 34 -4.75 5.48 -3.79
N GLY A 35 -4.70 4.16 -3.56
CA GLY A 35 -3.45 3.44 -3.39
C GLY A 35 -2.56 3.48 -4.64
N LEU A 36 -3.15 3.30 -5.83
CA LEU A 36 -2.43 3.42 -7.09
C LEU A 36 -1.92 4.85 -7.32
N LEU A 37 -2.76 5.87 -7.08
CA LEU A 37 -2.36 7.26 -7.20
C LEU A 37 -1.22 7.62 -6.24
N ALA A 38 -1.34 7.27 -4.97
CA ALA A 38 -0.30 7.51 -3.98
C ALA A 38 1.02 6.82 -4.37
N SER A 39 0.95 5.55 -4.79
CA SER A 39 2.13 4.78 -5.21
C SER A 39 2.78 5.34 -6.46
N ALA A 40 1.99 5.74 -7.47
CA ALA A 40 2.51 6.33 -8.70
C ALA A 40 3.22 7.67 -8.44
N LEU A 41 2.58 8.56 -7.66
CA LEU A 41 3.15 9.86 -7.33
C LEU A 41 4.44 9.73 -6.48
N LEU A 42 4.46 8.82 -5.52
CA LEU A 42 5.66 8.50 -4.76
C LEU A 42 6.75 7.92 -5.66
N GLY A 43 6.43 6.99 -6.55
CA GLY A 43 7.37 6.41 -7.51
C GLY A 43 8.02 7.47 -8.40
N ILE A 44 7.23 8.40 -8.96
CA ILE A 44 7.73 9.53 -9.75
C ILE A 44 8.63 10.43 -8.90
N SER A 45 8.22 10.74 -7.66
CA SER A 45 9.00 11.57 -6.75
C SER A 45 10.35 10.94 -6.40
N PHE A 46 10.38 9.62 -6.17
CA PHE A 46 11.61 8.88 -5.89
C PHE A 46 12.50 8.74 -7.13
N SER A 47 11.93 8.61 -8.32
CA SER A 47 12.71 8.52 -9.56
C SER A 47 13.57 9.77 -9.80
N SER A 48 13.11 10.92 -9.34
CA SER A 48 13.85 12.18 -9.45
C SER A 48 15.04 12.31 -8.47
N LEU A 49 15.13 11.43 -7.46
CA LEU A 49 16.25 11.41 -6.49
C LEU A 49 17.41 10.54 -6.97
N ALA A 50 17.15 9.58 -7.84
CA ALA A 50 18.16 8.64 -8.32
C ALA A 50 18.84 9.17 -9.58
N ARG A 51 20.17 9.09 -9.62
CA ARG A 51 20.97 9.52 -10.79
C ARG A 51 20.89 8.53 -11.93
N ASP A 52 20.68 7.27 -11.62
CA ASP A 52 20.54 6.19 -12.59
C ASP A 52 19.62 5.08 -12.07
N GLY A 53 19.19 4.17 -12.96
CA GLY A 53 18.24 3.11 -12.61
C GLY A 53 18.78 2.09 -11.60
N ARG A 54 20.11 1.90 -11.51
CA ARG A 54 20.74 1.01 -10.53
C ARG A 54 20.70 1.64 -9.14
N ALA A 55 21.02 2.92 -9.04
CA ALA A 55 20.92 3.68 -7.79
C ALA A 55 19.46 3.75 -7.30
N ALA A 56 18.49 3.90 -8.20
CA ALA A 56 17.08 3.87 -7.87
C ALA A 56 16.66 2.54 -7.20
N SER A 57 16.98 1.41 -7.82
CA SER A 57 16.60 0.09 -7.29
C SER A 57 17.33 -0.22 -5.97
N ALA A 58 18.59 0.18 -5.83
CA ALA A 58 19.35 -0.02 -4.60
C ALA A 58 18.79 0.77 -3.41
N LEU A 59 18.22 1.95 -3.64
CA LEU A 59 17.58 2.77 -2.61
C LEU A 59 16.16 2.30 -2.29
N VAL A 60 15.37 1.97 -3.31
CA VAL A 60 13.94 1.66 -3.16
C VAL A 60 13.73 0.26 -2.57
N SER A 61 14.53 -0.72 -2.97
CA SER A 61 14.32 -2.13 -2.56
C SER A 61 14.38 -2.35 -1.04
N PRO A 62 15.38 -1.82 -0.28
CA PRO A 62 15.40 -1.98 1.17
C PRO A 62 14.24 -1.26 1.85
N VAL A 63 13.86 -0.09 1.34
CA VAL A 63 12.73 0.68 1.89
C VAL A 63 11.42 -0.08 1.71
N LEU A 64 11.18 -0.62 0.50
CA LEU A 64 9.99 -1.43 0.24
C LEU A 64 9.96 -2.69 1.11
N LEU A 65 11.10 -3.37 1.27
CA LEU A 65 11.18 -4.55 2.11
C LEU A 65 10.83 -4.21 3.56
N PHE A 66 11.43 -3.15 4.11
CA PHE A 66 11.11 -2.67 5.45
C PHE A 66 9.62 -2.33 5.59
N LEU A 67 9.05 -1.60 4.63
CA LEU A 67 7.63 -1.24 4.64
C LEU A 67 6.71 -2.46 4.58
N GLN A 68 7.04 -3.48 3.81
CA GLN A 68 6.27 -4.72 3.73
C GLN A 68 6.24 -5.47 5.07
N PHE A 69 7.35 -5.50 5.79
CA PHE A 69 7.40 -6.08 7.13
C PHE A 69 6.65 -5.22 8.16
N SER A 70 6.84 -3.90 8.14
CA SER A 70 6.23 -2.98 9.11
C SER A 70 4.75 -2.67 8.86
N SER A 71 4.20 -3.04 7.69
CA SER A 71 2.80 -2.78 7.34
C SER A 71 1.83 -3.91 7.70
N GLY A 72 2.34 -5.02 8.23
CA GLY A 72 1.50 -6.19 8.51
C GLY A 72 1.15 -7.05 7.30
N VAL A 73 1.88 -6.91 6.18
CA VAL A 73 1.69 -7.74 4.98
C VAL A 73 2.28 -9.14 5.19
N TYR A 74 3.49 -9.22 5.76
CA TYR A 74 4.16 -10.49 6.01
C TYR A 74 3.98 -11.03 7.44
N MET A 75 3.77 -10.14 8.41
CA MET A 75 3.61 -10.49 9.81
C MET A 75 2.36 -9.81 10.36
N VAL A 76 1.75 -10.41 11.38
CA VAL A 76 0.60 -9.78 12.06
C VAL A 76 1.07 -8.48 12.70
N PHE A 77 0.44 -7.37 12.36
CA PHE A 77 0.88 -6.02 12.76
C PHE A 77 0.99 -5.87 14.29
N THR A 78 0.10 -6.48 15.04
CA THR A 78 0.07 -6.45 16.51
C THR A 78 1.23 -7.18 17.19
N THR A 79 1.92 -8.07 16.48
CA THR A 79 3.10 -8.79 16.99
C THR A 79 4.40 -8.02 16.80
N LEU A 80 4.37 -6.91 16.08
CA LEU A 80 5.54 -6.07 15.83
C LEU A 80 5.86 -5.22 17.07
N PRO A 81 7.15 -4.88 17.30
CA PRO A 81 7.53 -3.90 18.32
C PRO A 81 6.82 -2.56 18.10
N SER A 82 6.46 -1.86 19.19
CA SER A 82 5.66 -0.62 19.13
C SER A 82 6.28 0.46 18.22
N TRP A 83 7.60 0.60 18.21
CA TRP A 83 8.27 1.55 17.35
C TRP A 83 8.08 1.24 15.84
N MET A 84 8.10 -0.05 15.46
CA MET A 84 7.81 -0.47 14.08
C MET A 84 6.36 -0.20 13.70
N GLN A 85 5.43 -0.42 14.62
CA GLN A 85 4.02 -0.11 14.41
C GLN A 85 3.81 1.39 14.14
N HIS A 86 4.45 2.27 14.94
CA HIS A 86 4.36 3.71 14.73
C HIS A 86 4.96 4.14 13.39
N VAL A 87 6.15 3.62 13.04
CA VAL A 87 6.78 3.92 11.74
C VAL A 87 5.92 3.38 10.59
N GLY A 88 5.44 2.13 10.69
CA GLY A 88 4.56 1.54 9.67
C GLY A 88 3.27 2.32 9.47
N ALA A 89 2.68 2.85 10.56
CA ALA A 89 1.45 3.63 10.51
C ALA A 89 1.60 5.00 9.79
N LEU A 90 2.82 5.53 9.66
CA LEU A 90 3.06 6.75 8.88
C LEU A 90 2.95 6.53 7.37
N PHE A 91 3.15 5.31 6.90
CA PHE A 91 3.18 5.00 5.46
C PHE A 91 1.85 4.47 4.93
N PRO A 92 1.55 4.72 3.64
CA PRO A 92 0.27 4.33 3.05
C PRO A 92 0.06 2.82 2.97
N LEU A 93 1.16 2.03 2.91
CA LEU A 93 1.10 0.59 2.70
C LEU A 93 0.36 -0.15 3.83
N LYS A 94 0.58 0.25 5.10
CA LYS A 94 -0.12 -0.33 6.27
C LYS A 94 -1.63 -0.14 6.15
N TRP A 95 -2.07 1.06 5.84
CA TRP A 95 -3.49 1.41 5.75
C TRP A 95 -4.16 0.74 4.55
N LEU A 96 -3.46 0.69 3.42
CA LEU A 96 -3.91 -0.03 2.24
C LEU A 96 -4.10 -1.54 2.53
N ALA A 97 -3.12 -2.17 3.18
CA ALA A 97 -3.19 -3.58 3.53
C ALA A 97 -4.33 -3.87 4.52
N GLN A 98 -4.51 -3.03 5.54
CA GLN A 98 -5.57 -3.14 6.54
C GLN A 98 -6.96 -3.02 5.91
N SER A 99 -7.18 -2.00 5.10
CA SER A 99 -8.48 -1.81 4.43
C SER A 99 -8.77 -2.87 3.38
N MET A 100 -7.76 -3.36 2.66
CA MET A 100 -7.96 -4.49 1.74
C MET A 100 -8.35 -5.77 2.47
N ARG A 101 -7.82 -6.01 3.68
CA ARG A 101 -8.32 -7.12 4.53
C ARG A 101 -9.79 -6.94 4.86
N GLY A 102 -10.23 -5.73 5.16
CA GLY A 102 -11.65 -5.42 5.41
C GLY A 102 -12.58 -5.59 4.21
N VAL A 103 -12.05 -5.58 3.00
CA VAL A 103 -12.83 -5.86 1.78
C VAL A 103 -13.02 -7.35 1.56
N PHE A 104 -12.02 -8.18 1.89
CA PHE A 104 -11.99 -9.62 1.54
C PHE A 104 -12.17 -10.56 2.71
N LEU A 105 -12.00 -10.09 3.95
CA LEU A 105 -12.11 -10.93 5.14
C LEU A 105 -13.39 -10.62 5.91
N PRO A 106 -13.99 -11.63 6.58
CA PRO A 106 -15.17 -11.42 7.41
C PRO A 106 -14.86 -10.52 8.62
N ALA A 107 -15.90 -9.87 9.15
CA ALA A 107 -15.79 -8.94 10.27
C ALA A 107 -15.14 -9.55 11.54
N SER A 108 -15.17 -10.87 11.70
CA SER A 108 -14.49 -11.55 12.81
C SER A 108 -12.97 -11.31 12.82
N PHE A 109 -12.37 -10.93 11.70
CA PHE A 109 -10.95 -10.60 11.61
C PHE A 109 -10.61 -9.20 12.16
N GLU A 110 -11.57 -8.32 12.38
CA GLU A 110 -11.35 -7.01 13.00
C GLU A 110 -10.67 -7.10 14.37
N GLN A 111 -10.92 -8.18 15.12
CA GLN A 111 -10.30 -8.41 16.42
C GLN A 111 -8.77 -8.52 16.37
N HIS A 112 -8.20 -8.86 15.21
CA HIS A 112 -6.76 -9.00 15.00
C HIS A 112 -6.10 -7.69 14.53
N GLU A 113 -6.90 -6.67 14.23
CA GLU A 113 -6.38 -5.35 13.85
C GLU A 113 -6.13 -4.48 15.09
N PRO A 114 -5.13 -3.57 15.05
CA PRO A 114 -4.73 -2.77 16.22
C PRO A 114 -5.84 -1.90 16.81
N SER A 115 -6.76 -1.44 15.96
CA SER A 115 -7.90 -0.60 16.34
C SER A 115 -9.22 -1.37 16.48
N HIS A 116 -9.19 -2.71 16.38
CA HIS A 116 -10.36 -3.57 16.29
C HIS A 116 -11.36 -3.14 15.19
N THR A 117 -10.86 -2.47 14.16
CA THR A 117 -11.61 -2.02 12.98
C THR A 117 -10.72 -2.08 11.74
N PHE A 118 -11.33 -2.16 10.56
CA PHE A 118 -10.60 -2.03 9.30
C PHE A 118 -10.22 -0.59 8.94
N ALA A 119 -10.62 0.38 9.78
CA ALA A 119 -10.20 1.79 9.74
C ALA A 119 -10.29 2.44 8.34
N PHE A 120 -11.39 2.23 7.61
CA PHE A 120 -11.59 2.78 6.26
C PHE A 120 -11.47 4.31 6.22
N GLY A 121 -11.98 5.01 7.26
CA GLY A 121 -11.88 6.47 7.37
C GLY A 121 -10.44 6.95 7.48
N ASP A 122 -9.68 6.34 8.39
CA ASP A 122 -8.26 6.68 8.59
C ASP A 122 -7.44 6.36 7.34
N THR A 123 -7.76 5.25 6.67
CA THR A 123 -7.15 4.89 5.39
C THR A 123 -7.38 5.96 4.33
N ALA A 124 -8.62 6.45 4.20
CA ALA A 124 -8.92 7.50 3.23
C ALA A 124 -8.11 8.77 3.53
N LEU A 125 -8.03 9.18 4.80
CA LEU A 125 -7.27 10.36 5.22
C LEU A 125 -5.77 10.20 4.93
N VAL A 126 -5.17 9.08 5.31
CA VAL A 126 -3.74 8.85 5.10
C VAL A 126 -3.40 8.72 3.62
N LEU A 127 -4.18 7.96 2.84
CA LEU A 127 -3.94 7.84 1.40
C LEU A 127 -4.10 9.19 0.68
N MET A 128 -5.12 9.96 1.05
CA MET A 128 -5.32 11.32 0.50
C MET A 128 -4.15 12.24 0.85
N ALA A 129 -3.67 12.22 2.10
CA ALA A 129 -2.51 13.00 2.51
C ALA A 129 -1.26 12.63 1.67
N TRP A 130 -1.02 11.35 1.45
CA TRP A 130 0.10 10.89 0.62
C TRP A 130 -0.06 11.24 -0.87
N VAL A 131 -1.28 11.23 -1.41
CA VAL A 131 -1.56 11.73 -2.76
C VAL A 131 -1.22 13.22 -2.86
N LEU A 132 -1.64 14.03 -1.89
CA LEU A 132 -1.34 15.46 -1.86
C LEU A 132 0.17 15.74 -1.72
N ILE A 133 0.84 15.03 -0.82
CA ILE A 133 2.30 15.13 -0.63
C ILE A 133 3.03 14.73 -1.93
N GLY A 134 2.66 13.60 -2.52
CA GLY A 134 3.25 13.13 -3.78
C GLY A 134 3.02 14.09 -4.93
N ALA A 135 1.81 14.64 -5.06
CA ALA A 135 1.49 15.65 -6.07
C ALA A 135 2.31 16.94 -5.88
N ALA A 136 2.43 17.42 -4.64
CA ALA A 136 3.24 18.60 -4.32
C ALA A 136 4.74 18.38 -4.61
N LEU A 137 5.26 17.19 -4.30
CA LEU A 137 6.63 16.81 -4.62
C LEU A 137 6.86 16.73 -6.14
N CYS A 138 5.95 16.13 -6.87
CA CYS A 138 6.00 16.08 -8.32
C CYS A 138 5.98 17.49 -8.92
N TRP A 139 5.04 18.34 -8.46
CA TRP A 139 4.94 19.73 -8.94
C TRP A 139 6.25 20.52 -8.73
N ARG A 140 6.88 20.38 -7.56
CA ARG A 140 8.12 21.10 -7.23
C ARG A 140 9.35 20.60 -7.97
N ARG A 141 9.39 19.31 -8.32
CA ARG A 141 10.59 18.66 -8.86
C ARG A 141 10.51 18.31 -10.33
N PHE A 142 9.33 18.38 -10.94
CA PHE A 142 9.14 18.04 -12.34
C PHE A 142 9.56 19.24 -13.21
N ALA A 143 10.86 19.36 -13.46
CA ALA A 143 11.36 20.20 -14.53
C ALA A 143 11.31 19.36 -15.81
N TRP A 144 10.50 19.78 -16.77
CA TRP A 144 10.59 19.27 -18.14
C TRP A 144 12.00 19.59 -18.65
N VAL A 145 12.84 18.58 -18.76
CA VAL A 145 14.08 18.71 -19.55
C VAL A 145 13.64 18.59 -21.00
N PRO A 146 13.73 19.64 -21.81
CA PRO A 146 13.55 19.51 -23.26
C PRO A 146 14.59 18.47 -23.73
N GLN A 147 14.14 17.45 -24.44
CA GLN A 147 15.06 16.60 -25.19
C GLN A 147 15.64 17.49 -26.30
N GLU A 148 16.71 18.18 -25.99
CA GLU A 148 17.57 18.70 -27.04
C GLU A 148 18.24 17.49 -27.69
N GLN A 149 17.91 17.37 -28.93
CA GLN A 149 18.27 16.43 -29.96
C GLN A 149 19.73 15.99 -29.87
N ALA A 150 19.93 14.68 -29.76
CA ALA A 150 21.17 14.04 -30.22
C ALA A 150 21.07 13.76 -31.72
#